data_d70b12990acbbac13004f36553cf1994
#
_entry.id   d70b12990acbbac13004f36553cf1994
#
_cell.length_a   1.000
_cell.length_b   1.000
_cell.length_c   1.000
_cell.angle_alpha   90.00
_cell.angle_beta   90.00
_cell.angle_gamma   90.00
#
_symmetry.space_group_name_H-M   'P 1'
#
loop_
_entity.id
_entity.type
_entity.pdbx_description
1 polymer ?
#
loop_
_entity_poly.entity_id
_entity_poly.type
_entity_poly.pdbx_seq_one_letter_code
_entity_poly.pdbx_strand_id
1 'polypeptide(L)'
;FYEDGAGYFDLKKADLEIGNSYDDCIGDSVAYVGSARDGLLLIKGIKPAASGVETMKAEQDNVPAGEQMEFEFHGRKYRLHASGVNTGDQPEGDESSWDTVKNYKLYLSEAGSGNEQLLIAMPGFWDTKALILWIGDLDADAKPDFVFDVSDDYESKCVVLFLSSKADESQIVKCVGRSYYAFDC
;
A
#
# COMPACT_ATOMS: atom_id res chain seq x y z
N PHE A 1 -11.13 5.77 -5.25
CA PHE A 1 -10.40 6.23 -4.07
C PHE A 1 -9.36 7.25 -4.53
N TYR A 2 -9.39 8.44 -4.00
CA TYR A 2 -8.53 9.56 -4.40
C TYR A 2 -8.31 10.51 -3.22
N GLU A 3 -7.23 11.29 -3.29
CA GLU A 3 -6.95 12.37 -2.37
C GLU A 3 -7.57 13.69 -2.88
N ASP A 4 -8.21 14.46 -2.01
CA ASP A 4 -8.90 15.71 -2.37
C ASP A 4 -7.99 16.95 -2.41
N GLY A 5 -6.68 16.76 -2.26
CA GLY A 5 -5.68 17.83 -2.23
C GLY A 5 -5.51 18.54 -0.88
N ALA A 6 -6.34 18.20 0.11
CA ALA A 6 -6.22 18.66 1.50
C ALA A 6 -5.69 17.56 2.45
N GLY A 7 -5.28 16.43 1.91
CA GLY A 7 -4.83 15.25 2.66
C GLY A 7 -5.97 14.35 3.13
N TYR A 8 -7.19 14.59 2.66
CA TYR A 8 -8.32 13.71 2.93
C TYR A 8 -8.53 12.79 1.72
N PHE A 9 -8.92 11.56 2.03
CA PHE A 9 -9.24 10.55 1.01
C PHE A 9 -10.75 10.34 0.92
N ASP A 10 -11.23 10.06 -0.27
CA ASP A 10 -12.65 9.84 -0.52
C ASP A 10 -12.86 8.64 -1.44
N LEU A 11 -13.94 7.92 -1.24
CA LEU A 11 -14.35 6.79 -2.06
C LEU A 11 -15.60 7.16 -2.85
N LYS A 12 -15.46 7.35 -4.15
CA LYS A 12 -16.56 7.72 -5.06
C LYS A 12 -16.70 6.72 -6.20
N LYS A 13 -17.92 6.64 -6.71
CA LYS A 13 -18.15 5.94 -7.97
C LYS A 13 -17.30 6.59 -9.06
N ALA A 14 -16.51 5.78 -9.74
CA ALA A 14 -15.71 6.23 -10.87
C ALA A 14 -16.54 6.15 -12.16
N ASP A 15 -16.45 7.21 -12.96
CA ASP A 15 -16.85 7.17 -14.37
C ASP A 15 -15.62 6.72 -15.14
N LEU A 16 -15.64 5.47 -15.61
CA LEU A 16 -14.50 4.84 -16.28
C LEU A 16 -14.62 5.03 -17.78
N GLU A 17 -13.52 5.43 -18.38
CA GLU A 17 -13.30 5.39 -19.81
C GLU A 17 -12.37 4.21 -20.13
N ILE A 18 -12.79 3.35 -21.05
CA ILE A 18 -11.98 2.24 -21.53
C ILE A 18 -11.63 2.54 -22.99
N GLY A 19 -10.34 2.60 -23.26
CA GLY A 19 -9.82 2.90 -24.59
C GLY A 19 -8.58 2.07 -24.93
N ASN A 20 -8.04 2.34 -26.11
CA ASN A 20 -6.76 1.81 -26.55
C ASN A 20 -5.83 2.98 -26.86
N SER A 21 -4.59 2.86 -26.48
CA SER A 21 -3.51 3.78 -26.78
C SER A 21 -2.33 3.00 -27.35
N TYR A 22 -1.62 3.58 -28.31
CA TYR A 22 -0.36 3.01 -28.75
C TYR A 22 0.70 3.28 -27.67
N ASP A 23 1.40 2.24 -27.29
CA ASP A 23 2.50 2.29 -26.34
C ASP A 23 3.82 2.11 -27.09
N ASP A 24 4.62 3.20 -27.12
CA ASP A 24 5.88 3.24 -27.85
C ASP A 24 6.91 2.24 -27.30
N CYS A 25 6.81 1.89 -26.00
CA CYS A 25 7.72 0.97 -25.34
C CYS A 25 7.45 -0.49 -25.74
N ILE A 26 6.17 -0.84 -25.80
CA ILE A 26 5.72 -2.18 -26.21
C ILE A 26 5.71 -2.30 -27.75
N GLY A 27 5.57 -1.18 -28.45
CA GLY A 27 5.44 -1.14 -29.90
C GLY A 27 4.09 -1.66 -30.41
N ASP A 28 3.04 -1.64 -29.56
CA ASP A 28 1.71 -2.16 -29.87
C ASP A 28 0.61 -1.32 -29.20
N SER A 29 -0.63 -1.62 -29.53
CA SER A 29 -1.79 -0.99 -28.92
C SER A 29 -2.18 -1.70 -27.63
N VAL A 30 -2.20 -0.95 -26.52
CA VAL A 30 -2.59 -1.45 -25.20
C VAL A 30 -3.95 -0.88 -24.77
N ALA A 31 -4.73 -1.70 -24.06
CA ALA A 31 -5.96 -1.24 -23.45
C ALA A 31 -5.65 -0.44 -22.19
N TYR A 32 -6.31 0.70 -22.02
CA TYR A 32 -6.22 1.48 -20.79
C TYR A 32 -7.60 1.70 -20.17
N VAL A 33 -7.59 1.92 -18.86
CA VAL A 33 -8.75 2.34 -18.08
C VAL A 33 -8.46 3.74 -17.53
N GLY A 34 -9.15 4.73 -18.05
CA GLY A 34 -9.09 6.10 -17.57
C GLY A 34 -10.21 6.42 -16.61
N SER A 35 -10.00 7.45 -15.80
CA SER A 35 -11.02 8.07 -14.96
C SER A 35 -10.92 9.58 -15.10
N ALA A 36 -12.06 10.28 -15.04
CA ALA A 36 -12.10 11.74 -15.05
C ALA A 36 -11.41 12.40 -13.84
N ARG A 37 -10.98 11.60 -12.88
CA ARG A 37 -10.27 12.01 -11.66
C ARG A 37 -9.04 11.16 -11.48
N ASP A 38 -7.93 11.79 -11.12
CA ASP A 38 -6.74 11.08 -10.69
C ASP A 38 -7.03 10.38 -9.37
N GLY A 39 -6.99 9.07 -9.38
CA GLY A 39 -7.29 8.24 -8.21
C GLY A 39 -6.08 7.46 -7.76
N LEU A 40 -5.95 7.27 -6.46
CA LEU A 40 -4.91 6.39 -5.90
C LEU A 40 -5.18 4.93 -6.29
N LEU A 41 -6.44 4.50 -6.27
CA LEU A 41 -6.87 3.15 -6.61
C LEU A 41 -8.27 3.13 -7.23
N LEU A 42 -8.46 2.24 -8.21
CA LEU A 42 -9.77 1.78 -8.66
C LEU A 42 -10.13 0.48 -7.92
N ILE A 43 -11.17 0.54 -7.08
CA ILE A 43 -11.58 -0.58 -6.25
C ILE A 43 -12.96 -1.07 -6.69
N LYS A 44 -13.06 -2.37 -6.97
CA LYS A 44 -14.33 -3.01 -7.31
C LYS A 44 -14.96 -3.67 -6.09
N GLY A 45 -16.25 -3.45 -5.88
CA GLY A 45 -17.02 -4.20 -4.88
C GLY A 45 -17.11 -3.57 -3.49
N ILE A 46 -16.47 -2.42 -3.27
CA ILE A 46 -16.65 -1.61 -2.07
C ILE A 46 -17.72 -0.55 -2.35
N LYS A 47 -18.60 -0.34 -1.39
CA LYS A 47 -19.61 0.73 -1.44
C LYS A 47 -19.07 1.93 -0.67
N PRO A 48 -19.16 3.15 -1.24
CA PRO A 48 -18.80 4.35 -0.51
C PRO A 48 -19.65 4.46 0.79
N ALA A 49 -18.99 4.74 1.91
CA ALA A 49 -19.66 5.12 3.13
C ALA A 49 -20.30 6.52 2.97
N ALA A 50 -21.48 6.73 3.53
CA ALA A 50 -22.15 8.03 3.45
C ALA A 50 -21.39 9.15 4.19
N SER A 51 -20.52 8.78 5.15
CA SER A 51 -19.71 9.68 5.99
C SER A 51 -18.33 10.04 5.40
N GLY A 52 -18.01 9.53 4.20
CA GLY A 52 -16.65 9.62 3.68
C GLY A 52 -15.75 8.50 4.22
N VAL A 53 -14.48 8.56 3.88
CA VAL A 53 -13.46 7.59 4.30
C VAL A 53 -12.68 8.18 5.47
N GLU A 54 -12.66 7.47 6.60
CA GLU A 54 -11.83 7.88 7.73
C GLU A 54 -10.36 7.59 7.42
N THR A 55 -9.52 8.61 7.52
CA THR A 55 -8.09 8.53 7.23
C THR A 55 -7.27 8.81 8.46
N MET A 56 -6.30 7.97 8.73
CA MET A 56 -5.29 8.22 9.75
C MET A 56 -4.05 8.83 9.10
N LYS A 57 -3.55 9.93 9.67
CA LYS A 57 -2.25 10.47 9.27
C LYS A 57 -1.14 9.63 9.90
N ALA A 58 -0.44 8.86 9.09
CA ALA A 58 0.75 8.15 9.53
C ALA A 58 1.89 9.15 9.86
N GLU A 59 2.68 8.87 10.89
CA GLU A 59 3.84 9.69 11.26
C GLU A 59 4.99 9.54 10.25
N GLN A 60 5.03 8.40 9.56
CA GLN A 60 6.03 8.08 8.54
C GLN A 60 5.37 7.28 7.41
N ASP A 61 5.92 7.37 6.21
CA ASP A 61 5.41 6.71 5.00
C ASP A 61 5.99 5.32 4.75
N ASN A 62 6.89 4.85 5.60
CA ASN A 62 7.54 3.55 5.49
C ASN A 62 7.98 3.04 6.86
N VAL A 63 8.30 1.75 6.96
CA VAL A 63 8.89 1.13 8.16
C VAL A 63 10.19 0.47 7.74
N PRO A 64 11.36 1.06 8.01
CA PRO A 64 12.65 0.46 7.70
C PRO A 64 12.88 -0.89 8.39
N ALA A 65 13.71 -1.75 7.78
CA ALA A 65 14.06 -3.05 8.38
C ALA A 65 14.73 -2.86 9.76
N GLY A 66 14.17 -3.51 10.77
CA GLY A 66 14.58 -3.38 12.18
C GLY A 66 13.83 -2.31 12.95
N GLU A 67 12.95 -1.54 12.31
CA GLU A 67 12.16 -0.49 12.94
C GLU A 67 10.68 -0.87 13.11
N GLN A 68 9.96 -0.02 13.84
CA GLN A 68 8.54 -0.16 14.08
C GLN A 68 7.83 1.19 14.09
N MET A 69 6.54 1.19 13.76
CA MET A 69 5.61 2.30 13.89
C MET A 69 4.40 1.84 14.71
N GLU A 70 4.10 2.56 15.80
CA GLU A 70 2.91 2.33 16.60
C GLU A 70 1.86 3.39 16.28
N PHE A 71 0.60 2.99 16.28
CA PHE A 71 -0.51 3.91 16.07
C PHE A 71 -1.75 3.44 16.82
N GLU A 72 -2.68 4.37 17.04
CA GLU A 72 -3.98 4.08 17.63
C GLU A 72 -5.09 4.34 16.61
N PHE A 73 -6.03 3.41 16.51
CA PHE A 73 -7.21 3.54 15.66
C PHE A 73 -8.44 3.07 16.43
N HIS A 74 -9.44 3.94 16.61
CA HIS A 74 -10.65 3.68 17.41
C HIS A 74 -10.39 3.11 18.81
N GLY A 75 -9.39 3.65 19.53
CA GLY A 75 -9.03 3.22 20.89
C GLY A 75 -8.28 1.89 20.95
N ARG A 76 -7.93 1.30 19.83
CA ARG A 76 -7.10 0.09 19.72
C ARG A 76 -5.71 0.47 19.27
N LYS A 77 -4.71 -0.16 19.87
CA LYS A 77 -3.30 0.06 19.53
C LYS A 77 -2.80 -0.98 18.57
N TYR A 78 -2.17 -0.54 17.51
CA TYR A 78 -1.56 -1.36 16.48
C TYR A 78 -0.08 -1.05 16.35
N ARG A 79 0.67 -2.00 15.83
CA ARG A 79 2.08 -1.86 15.53
C ARG A 79 2.39 -2.49 14.17
N LEU A 80 2.98 -1.71 13.29
CA LEU A 80 3.70 -2.19 12.12
C LEU A 80 5.16 -2.32 12.51
N HIS A 81 5.79 -3.48 12.26
CA HIS A 81 7.22 -3.63 12.43
C HIS A 81 7.81 -4.38 11.25
N ALA A 82 9.04 -4.04 10.90
CA ALA A 82 9.70 -4.65 9.78
C ALA A 82 10.97 -5.38 10.19
N SER A 83 11.22 -6.49 9.52
CA SER A 83 12.48 -7.23 9.59
C SER A 83 13.10 -7.34 8.20
N GLY A 84 14.40 -7.52 8.15
CA GLY A 84 15.16 -7.68 6.92
C GLY A 84 16.63 -7.77 7.23
N VAL A 85 17.44 -8.10 6.23
CA VAL A 85 18.90 -8.14 6.33
C VAL A 85 19.45 -6.97 5.54
N ASN A 86 20.12 -6.05 6.23
CA ASN A 86 20.91 -5.00 5.56
C ASN A 86 22.28 -5.56 5.20
N THR A 87 22.59 -5.64 3.91
CA THR A 87 23.84 -6.25 3.42
C THR A 87 25.04 -5.30 3.54
N GLY A 88 24.79 -4.01 3.80
CA GLY A 88 25.88 -3.03 4.04
C GLY A 88 26.67 -2.61 2.80
N ASP A 89 26.34 -3.16 1.64
CA ASP A 89 27.03 -2.86 0.38
C ASP A 89 26.50 -1.56 -0.26
N GLN A 90 26.58 -0.44 0.48
CA GLN A 90 26.18 0.86 -0.08
C GLN A 90 27.28 1.41 -0.99
N PRO A 91 26.95 1.85 -2.22
CA PRO A 91 27.84 2.73 -2.97
C PRO A 91 28.07 4.03 -2.19
N GLU A 92 29.31 4.49 -2.07
CA GLU A 92 29.60 5.77 -1.43
C GLU A 92 28.82 6.90 -2.13
N GLY A 93 27.91 7.54 -1.40
CA GLY A 93 27.18 8.74 -1.86
C GLY A 93 25.71 8.55 -2.19
N ASP A 94 25.14 7.35 -2.04
CA ASP A 94 23.71 7.12 -2.25
C ASP A 94 22.97 7.01 -0.91
N GLU A 95 21.94 7.86 -0.71
CA GLU A 95 21.12 7.88 0.50
C GLU A 95 20.04 6.77 0.53
N SER A 96 19.90 5.99 -0.56
CA SER A 96 18.90 4.93 -0.67
C SER A 96 19.36 3.66 0.07
N SER A 97 19.20 3.65 1.39
CA SER A 97 19.52 2.49 2.23
C SER A 97 18.69 1.24 1.93
N TRP A 98 17.66 1.35 1.07
CA TRP A 98 16.72 0.26 0.79
C TRP A 98 17.26 -0.78 -0.21
N ASP A 99 18.10 -0.41 -1.15
CA ASP A 99 18.69 -1.35 -2.12
C ASP A 99 19.56 -2.43 -1.46
N THR A 100 20.05 -2.13 -0.27
CA THR A 100 20.81 -3.07 0.55
C THR A 100 19.95 -3.98 1.40
N VAL A 101 18.64 -3.72 1.48
CA VAL A 101 17.71 -4.54 2.28
C VAL A 101 17.31 -5.79 1.51
N LYS A 102 17.57 -6.96 2.09
CA LYS A 102 17.15 -8.27 1.57
C LYS A 102 16.21 -8.96 2.55
N ASN A 103 15.32 -9.79 2.01
CA ASN A 103 14.34 -10.54 2.79
C ASN A 103 13.49 -9.65 3.72
N TYR A 104 13.07 -8.49 3.19
CA TYR A 104 12.20 -7.57 3.91
C TYR A 104 10.85 -8.22 4.22
N LYS A 105 10.39 -8.05 5.46
CA LYS A 105 9.07 -8.50 5.90
C LYS A 105 8.44 -7.44 6.79
N LEU A 106 7.20 -7.08 6.48
CA LEU A 106 6.38 -6.16 7.27
C LEU A 106 5.28 -6.95 7.97
N TYR A 107 5.17 -6.75 9.28
CA TYR A 107 4.19 -7.41 10.13
C TYR A 107 3.26 -6.38 10.76
N LEU A 108 2.02 -6.79 11.00
CA LEU A 108 1.01 -6.07 11.77
C LEU A 108 0.66 -6.84 13.03
N SER A 109 0.60 -6.14 14.15
CA SER A 109 0.08 -6.70 15.41
C SER A 109 -0.91 -5.74 16.05
N GLU A 110 -1.90 -6.28 16.78
CA GLU A 110 -2.83 -5.54 17.64
C GLU A 110 -2.46 -5.80 19.09
N ALA A 111 -2.32 -4.74 19.90
CA ALA A 111 -1.92 -4.84 21.28
C ALA A 111 -2.94 -5.66 22.09
N GLY A 112 -2.43 -6.61 22.87
CA GLY A 112 -3.25 -7.47 23.72
C GLY A 112 -3.88 -8.68 23.02
N SER A 113 -3.84 -8.78 21.69
CA SER A 113 -4.34 -9.95 20.96
C SER A 113 -3.37 -11.13 20.96
N GLY A 114 -2.06 -10.85 21.13
CA GLY A 114 -1.00 -11.85 20.96
C GLY A 114 -0.83 -12.32 19.50
N ASN A 115 -1.58 -11.73 18.57
CA ASN A 115 -1.57 -12.08 17.16
C ASN A 115 -0.62 -11.14 16.38
N GLU A 116 0.26 -11.71 15.59
CA GLU A 116 1.15 -11.02 14.69
C GLU A 116 0.98 -11.61 13.29
N GLN A 117 0.71 -10.75 12.33
CA GLN A 117 0.40 -11.13 10.96
C GLN A 117 1.44 -10.58 9.99
N LEU A 118 2.02 -11.46 9.16
CA LEU A 118 2.83 -11.05 8.02
C LEU A 118 1.92 -10.41 6.95
N LEU A 119 2.19 -9.16 6.59
CA LEU A 119 1.49 -8.44 5.53
C LEU A 119 2.24 -8.51 4.20
N ILE A 120 3.54 -8.20 4.23
CA ILE A 120 4.39 -8.01 3.05
C ILE A 120 5.66 -8.82 3.23
N ALA A 121 6.09 -9.50 2.16
CA ALA A 121 7.38 -10.16 2.08
C ALA A 121 8.01 -9.85 0.71
N MET A 122 9.18 -9.20 0.72
CA MET A 122 9.92 -8.79 -0.47
C MET A 122 11.34 -9.36 -0.43
N PRO A 123 11.82 -9.98 -1.52
CA PRO A 123 13.20 -10.47 -1.59
C PRO A 123 14.24 -9.36 -1.47
N GLY A 124 13.91 -8.18 -2.00
CA GLY A 124 14.74 -6.98 -2.00
C GLY A 124 14.03 -5.85 -2.72
N PHE A 125 14.73 -4.73 -2.86
CA PHE A 125 14.28 -3.54 -3.58
C PHE A 125 15.39 -3.07 -4.50
N TRP A 126 15.02 -2.35 -5.57
CA TRP A 126 15.93 -1.70 -6.48
C TRP A 126 15.42 -0.30 -6.79
N ASP A 127 16.13 0.72 -6.26
CA ASP A 127 15.75 2.14 -6.33
C ASP A 127 14.32 2.43 -5.86
N THR A 128 13.80 1.61 -4.93
CA THR A 128 12.45 1.74 -4.38
C THR A 128 12.39 1.25 -2.93
N LYS A 129 11.23 1.34 -2.32
CA LYS A 129 10.96 0.89 -0.94
C LYS A 129 9.49 0.52 -0.76
N ALA A 130 9.19 -0.22 0.29
CA ALA A 130 7.81 -0.40 0.71
C ALA A 130 7.27 0.90 1.31
N LEU A 131 6.15 1.41 0.76
CA LEU A 131 5.51 2.65 1.20
C LEU A 131 4.12 2.36 1.77
N ILE A 132 3.79 3.07 2.83
CA ILE A 132 2.43 3.18 3.35
C ILE A 132 1.75 4.32 2.58
N LEU A 133 0.92 3.99 1.60
CA LEU A 133 0.20 5.00 0.84
C LEU A 133 -1.01 5.55 1.62
N TRP A 134 -1.62 4.69 2.45
CA TRP A 134 -2.79 5.08 3.21
C TRP A 134 -3.10 4.08 4.34
N ILE A 135 -3.61 4.60 5.47
CA ILE A 135 -4.21 3.85 6.57
C ILE A 135 -5.53 4.54 6.93
N GLY A 136 -6.58 3.78 7.17
CA GLY A 136 -7.87 4.32 7.59
C GLY A 136 -8.96 3.25 7.58
N ASP A 137 -10.22 3.66 7.59
CA ASP A 137 -11.37 2.77 7.49
C ASP A 137 -12.09 3.01 6.15
N LEU A 138 -11.90 2.09 5.21
CA LEU A 138 -12.41 2.22 3.85
C LEU A 138 -13.87 1.78 3.73
N ASP A 139 -14.31 0.84 4.55
CA ASP A 139 -15.61 0.19 4.44
C ASP A 139 -16.50 0.34 5.69
N ALA A 140 -16.11 1.20 6.63
CA ALA A 140 -16.85 1.62 7.82
C ALA A 140 -17.08 0.47 8.83
N ASP A 141 -16.04 -0.35 9.08
CA ASP A 141 -16.06 -1.41 10.09
C ASP A 141 -15.38 -1.01 11.42
N ALA A 142 -14.89 0.24 11.51
CA ALA A 142 -14.16 0.83 12.64
C ALA A 142 -12.82 0.15 12.96
N LYS A 143 -12.19 -0.47 11.96
CA LYS A 143 -10.85 -1.05 12.04
C LYS A 143 -9.96 -0.52 10.91
N PRO A 144 -8.64 -0.57 11.07
CA PRO A 144 -7.75 -0.04 10.06
C PRO A 144 -7.65 -0.96 8.85
N ASP A 145 -7.78 -0.35 7.68
CA ASP A 145 -7.43 -0.90 6.37
C ASP A 145 -6.14 -0.24 5.87
N PHE A 146 -5.48 -0.85 4.91
CA PHE A 146 -4.17 -0.39 4.45
C PHE A 146 -4.06 -0.43 2.94
N VAL A 147 -3.39 0.58 2.40
CA VAL A 147 -2.88 0.59 1.03
C VAL A 147 -1.38 0.75 1.09
N PHE A 148 -0.66 -0.20 0.50
CA PHE A 148 0.80 -0.15 0.39
C PHE A 148 1.22 -0.13 -1.07
N ASP A 149 2.33 0.57 -1.32
CA ASP A 149 3.15 0.36 -2.50
C ASP A 149 4.26 -0.62 -2.14
N VAL A 150 4.34 -1.70 -2.88
CA VAL A 150 5.32 -2.77 -2.70
C VAL A 150 6.05 -3.06 -4.01
N SER A 151 6.31 -2.01 -4.78
CA SER A 151 7.14 -2.10 -5.98
C SER A 151 8.52 -2.61 -5.61
N ASP A 152 9.05 -3.53 -6.37
CA ASP A 152 10.38 -4.12 -6.16
C ASP A 152 11.48 -3.41 -6.94
N ASP A 153 11.10 -2.64 -7.96
CA ASP A 153 12.00 -1.78 -8.73
C ASP A 153 11.30 -0.46 -9.13
N TYR A 154 12.09 0.49 -9.62
CA TYR A 154 11.62 1.83 -10.02
C TYR A 154 10.85 1.83 -11.36
N GLU A 155 10.93 0.77 -12.15
CA GLU A 155 10.25 0.61 -13.44
C GLU A 155 8.93 -0.15 -13.33
N SER A 156 8.52 -0.45 -12.11
CA SER A 156 7.26 -1.12 -11.82
C SER A 156 6.45 -0.38 -10.76
N LYS A 157 5.15 -0.65 -10.74
CA LYS A 157 4.23 -0.20 -9.70
C LYS A 157 3.41 -1.38 -9.20
N CYS A 158 3.51 -1.64 -7.91
CA CYS A 158 2.75 -2.70 -7.25
C CYS A 158 2.03 -2.16 -6.03
N VAL A 159 0.72 -1.97 -6.14
CA VAL A 159 -0.11 -1.48 -5.04
C VAL A 159 -0.98 -2.62 -4.51
N VAL A 160 -1.03 -2.76 -3.18
CA VAL A 160 -1.82 -3.78 -2.50
C VAL A 160 -2.81 -3.14 -1.53
N LEU A 161 -4.02 -3.71 -1.48
CA LEU A 161 -5.09 -3.31 -0.57
C LEU A 161 -5.36 -4.42 0.42
N PHE A 162 -5.37 -4.07 1.70
CA PHE A 162 -5.79 -4.95 2.79
C PHE A 162 -7.04 -4.38 3.45
N LEU A 163 -8.04 -5.23 3.69
CA LEU A 163 -9.26 -4.89 4.43
C LEU A 163 -9.39 -5.73 5.69
N SER A 164 -9.74 -5.06 6.79
CA SER A 164 -10.03 -5.68 8.08
C SER A 164 -11.34 -6.47 8.08
N SER A 165 -12.38 -5.96 7.38
CA SER A 165 -13.69 -6.63 7.27
C SER A 165 -13.66 -7.96 6.52
N LYS A 166 -12.57 -8.26 5.82
CA LYS A 166 -12.38 -9.49 5.06
C LYS A 166 -11.44 -10.49 5.75
N ALA A 167 -10.85 -10.08 6.88
CA ALA A 167 -10.01 -10.95 7.71
C ALA A 167 -10.82 -12.11 8.28
N ASP A 168 -10.17 -13.27 8.41
CA ASP A 168 -10.70 -14.40 9.17
C ASP A 168 -10.21 -14.34 10.63
N GLU A 169 -10.59 -15.32 11.45
CA GLU A 169 -10.28 -15.35 12.90
C GLU A 169 -8.76 -15.35 13.20
N SER A 170 -7.93 -15.74 12.24
CA SER A 170 -6.47 -15.81 12.39
C SER A 170 -5.74 -14.56 11.87
N GLN A 171 -6.47 -13.63 11.26
CA GLN A 171 -5.93 -12.45 10.59
C GLN A 171 -6.44 -11.17 11.22
N ILE A 172 -5.65 -10.11 11.15
CA ILE A 172 -6.06 -8.75 11.51
C ILE A 172 -6.67 -8.06 10.27
N VAL A 173 -6.05 -8.28 9.11
CA VAL A 173 -6.48 -7.77 7.81
C VAL A 173 -6.26 -8.83 6.72
N LYS A 174 -6.97 -8.73 5.60
CA LYS A 174 -6.81 -9.63 4.46
C LYS A 174 -6.46 -8.85 3.20
N CYS A 175 -5.43 -9.31 2.47
CA CYS A 175 -5.15 -8.80 1.14
C CYS A 175 -6.33 -9.14 0.21
N VAL A 176 -6.99 -8.12 -0.31
CA VAL A 176 -8.18 -8.24 -1.17
C VAL A 176 -7.95 -7.78 -2.59
N GLY A 177 -6.84 -7.10 -2.84
CA GLY A 177 -6.50 -6.64 -4.17
C GLY A 177 -5.02 -6.34 -4.32
N ARG A 178 -4.51 -6.58 -5.53
CA ARG A 178 -3.17 -6.22 -5.96
C ARG A 178 -3.25 -5.71 -7.39
N SER A 179 -2.66 -4.55 -7.62
CA SER A 179 -2.45 -4.00 -8.95
C SER A 179 -0.96 -3.98 -9.22
N TYR A 180 -0.55 -4.52 -10.34
CA TYR A 180 0.83 -4.51 -10.80
C TYR A 180 0.89 -4.08 -12.26
N TYR A 181 1.79 -3.17 -12.58
CA TYR A 181 2.14 -2.84 -13.96
C TYR A 181 3.62 -2.43 -14.03
N ALA A 182 4.25 -2.76 -15.12
CA ALA A 182 5.60 -2.30 -15.46
C ALA A 182 5.48 -1.21 -16.54
N PHE A 183 6.39 -0.26 -16.52
CA PHE A 183 6.42 0.89 -17.43
C PHE A 183 7.84 1.17 -17.97
N ASP A 184 8.66 0.12 -18.01
CA ASP A 184 9.98 0.19 -18.63
C ASP A 184 9.89 0.36 -20.15
N CYS A 185 10.76 1.20 -20.64
CA CYS A 185 11.16 1.36 -22.03
C CYS A 185 12.65 1.00 -22.14
#